data_3e9b3f290792f80bfb5d4be7aa045a00
#
_entry.id   3e9b3f290792f80bfb5d4be7aa045a00
#
_cell.length_a   1.000
_cell.length_b   1.000
_cell.length_c   1.000
_cell.angle_alpha   90.00
_cell.angle_beta   90.00
_cell.angle_gamma   90.00
#
_symmetry.space_group_name_H-M   'P 1'
#
loop_
_entity.id
_entity.type
_entity.pdbx_description
1 polymer ?
#
loop_
_entity_poly.entity_id
_entity_poly.type
_entity_poly.pdbx_seq_one_letter_code
_entity_poly.pdbx_strand_id
1 'polypeptide(L)'
;MRAVKTPADACLWRYTDIERSLSTVAVADGLVYAADLSGKLHCVDAEDGEVHWVHDTKQDIWSSPFVADGKVYLGTRKSLHVLAAGKQKQLLAEIRLGSPLWSVPAAANGVLYVASQRYLWAVEKKDP
;
A
#
# COMPACT_ATOMS: atom_id res chain seq x y z
N MET A 1 -23.29 6.67 2.93
CA MET A 1 -22.38 6.46 4.07
C MET A 1 -23.19 6.16 5.33
N ARG A 2 -22.78 5.17 6.07
CA ARG A 2 -23.46 4.82 7.33
C ARG A 2 -23.14 5.85 8.41
N ALA A 3 -24.16 6.30 9.13
CA ALA A 3 -23.95 7.18 10.27
C ALA A 3 -23.30 6.41 11.41
N VAL A 4 -22.24 6.98 12.00
CA VAL A 4 -21.51 6.36 13.10
C VAL A 4 -22.07 6.91 14.42
N LYS A 5 -22.62 6.02 15.26
CA LYS A 5 -23.13 6.41 16.57
C LYS A 5 -22.06 6.23 17.63
N THR A 6 -21.52 5.02 17.75
CA THR A 6 -20.37 4.72 18.61
C THR A 6 -19.45 3.76 17.86
N PRO A 7 -18.16 3.68 18.21
CA PRO A 7 -17.26 2.72 17.54
C PRO A 7 -17.75 1.27 17.66
N ALA A 8 -18.32 0.88 18.80
CA ALA A 8 -18.80 -0.48 18.99
C ALA A 8 -19.99 -0.81 18.09
N ASP A 9 -20.93 0.14 17.93
CA ASP A 9 -22.11 -0.06 17.11
C ASP A 9 -21.79 0.00 15.62
N ALA A 10 -20.73 0.73 15.25
CA ALA A 10 -20.36 0.98 13.87
C ALA A 10 -19.33 0.00 13.33
N CYS A 11 -18.73 -0.83 14.17
CA CYS A 11 -17.67 -1.73 13.75
C CYS A 11 -18.23 -2.90 12.93
N LEU A 12 -17.86 -2.97 11.64
CA LEU A 12 -18.27 -4.06 10.77
C LEU A 12 -17.36 -5.28 10.94
N TRP A 13 -16.06 -5.06 11.09
CA TRP A 13 -15.07 -6.09 11.31
C TRP A 13 -13.79 -5.45 11.85
N ARG A 14 -12.93 -6.30 12.37
CA ARG A 14 -11.63 -5.85 12.89
C ARG A 14 -10.57 -6.87 12.53
N TYR A 15 -9.49 -6.42 11.89
CA TYR A 15 -8.35 -7.24 11.53
C TYR A 15 -7.22 -6.96 12.52
N THR A 16 -6.74 -7.99 13.21
CA THR A 16 -5.80 -7.82 14.31
C THR A 16 -4.38 -8.36 14.03
N ASP A 17 -4.17 -9.01 12.90
CA ASP A 17 -2.86 -9.54 12.54
C ASP A 17 -1.99 -8.49 11.86
N ILE A 18 -2.08 -7.25 12.34
CA ILE A 18 -1.32 -6.12 11.81
C ILE A 18 -0.60 -5.44 12.97
N GLU A 19 0.66 -5.09 12.75
CA GLU A 19 1.45 -4.35 13.73
C GLU A 19 1.11 -2.86 13.65
N ARG A 20 1.83 -2.05 14.44
CA ARG A 20 1.61 -0.60 14.45
C ARG A 20 1.68 -0.03 13.04
N SER A 21 0.73 0.80 12.70
CA SER A 21 0.70 1.45 11.39
C SER A 21 0.66 2.96 11.55
N LEU A 22 1.46 3.65 10.75
CA LEU A 22 1.43 5.11 10.62
C LEU A 22 0.90 5.53 9.25
N SER A 23 0.50 4.56 8.45
CA SER A 23 0.10 4.78 7.07
C SER A 23 -1.41 4.93 6.94
N THR A 24 -1.85 5.68 5.95
CA THR A 24 -3.24 5.62 5.54
C THR A 24 -3.46 4.36 4.71
N VAL A 25 -4.68 3.87 4.68
CA VAL A 25 -5.01 2.69 3.89
C VAL A 25 -5.43 3.11 2.48
N ALA A 26 -5.31 2.18 1.54
CA ALA A 26 -5.85 2.35 0.19
C ALA A 26 -6.98 1.35 0.00
N VAL A 27 -8.03 1.77 -0.69
CA VAL A 27 -9.19 0.93 -0.95
C VAL A 27 -9.48 0.95 -2.44
N ALA A 28 -9.61 -0.23 -3.03
CA ALA A 28 -9.96 -0.35 -4.44
C ALA A 28 -10.59 -1.72 -4.70
N ASP A 29 -11.68 -1.73 -5.47
CA ASP A 29 -12.35 -2.94 -5.92
C ASP A 29 -12.67 -3.93 -4.78
N GLY A 30 -13.16 -3.40 -3.67
CA GLY A 30 -13.54 -4.23 -2.53
C GLY A 30 -12.39 -4.75 -1.69
N LEU A 31 -11.18 -4.25 -1.88
CA LEU A 31 -10.00 -4.66 -1.14
C LEU A 31 -9.39 -3.46 -0.40
N VAL A 32 -8.91 -3.73 0.81
CA VAL A 32 -8.21 -2.74 1.63
C VAL A 32 -6.75 -3.14 1.72
N TYR A 33 -5.87 -2.20 1.40
CA TYR A 33 -4.43 -2.39 1.49
C TYR A 33 -3.91 -1.56 2.64
N ALA A 34 -3.30 -2.21 3.62
CA ALA A 34 -2.81 -1.55 4.84
C ALA A 34 -1.38 -1.98 5.12
N ALA A 35 -0.51 -1.02 5.39
CA ALA A 35 0.89 -1.29 5.66
C ALA A 35 1.18 -1.05 7.14
N ASP A 36 2.14 -1.79 7.70
CA ASP A 36 2.57 -1.60 9.07
C ASP A 36 4.07 -1.31 9.18
N LEU A 37 4.49 -0.82 10.34
CA LEU A 37 5.89 -0.44 10.56
C LEU A 37 6.85 -1.62 10.53
N SER A 38 6.37 -2.83 10.76
CA SER A 38 7.24 -4.02 10.71
C SER A 38 7.64 -4.38 9.28
N GLY A 39 7.03 -3.76 8.29
CA GLY A 39 7.38 -3.96 6.90
C GLY A 39 6.39 -4.77 6.10
N LYS A 40 5.19 -5.00 6.62
CA LYS A 40 4.21 -5.85 5.95
C LYS A 40 3.08 -5.04 5.34
N LEU A 41 2.73 -5.40 4.12
CA LEU A 41 1.55 -4.89 3.43
C LEU A 41 0.47 -5.96 3.46
N HIS A 42 -0.67 -5.63 4.02
CA HIS A 42 -1.80 -6.56 4.18
C HIS A 42 -2.88 -6.21 3.18
N CYS A 43 -3.41 -7.22 2.50
CA CYS A 43 -4.57 -7.08 1.63
C CYS A 43 -5.73 -7.84 2.26
N VAL A 44 -6.77 -7.13 2.65
CA VAL A 44 -7.94 -7.72 3.29
C VAL A 44 -9.19 -7.36 2.52
N ASP A 45 -10.21 -8.20 2.68
CA ASP A 45 -11.50 -7.97 2.05
C ASP A 45 -12.21 -6.82 2.76
N ALA A 46 -12.71 -5.86 2.00
CA ALA A 46 -13.35 -4.68 2.57
C ALA A 46 -14.70 -5.02 3.23
N GLU A 47 -15.32 -6.11 2.83
CA GLU A 47 -16.63 -6.48 3.33
C GLU A 47 -16.57 -7.19 4.69
N ASP A 48 -15.66 -8.13 4.87
CA ASP A 48 -15.58 -8.95 6.07
C ASP A 48 -14.25 -8.92 6.80
N GLY A 49 -13.23 -8.24 6.25
CA GLY A 49 -11.92 -8.15 6.89
C GLY A 49 -11.07 -9.40 6.76
N GLU A 50 -11.47 -10.35 5.91
CA GLU A 50 -10.69 -11.56 5.71
C GLU A 50 -9.41 -11.23 4.95
N VAL A 51 -8.26 -11.74 5.44
CA VAL A 51 -6.98 -11.49 4.79
C VAL A 51 -6.85 -12.35 3.54
N HIS A 52 -6.47 -11.71 2.43
CA HIS A 52 -6.19 -12.41 1.18
C HIS A 52 -4.70 -12.72 1.04
N TRP A 53 -3.84 -11.77 1.39
CA TRP A 53 -2.40 -12.00 1.38
C TRP A 53 -1.69 -10.95 2.24
N VAL A 54 -0.45 -11.28 2.57
CA VAL A 54 0.47 -10.39 3.27
C VAL A 54 1.81 -10.43 2.54
N HIS A 55 2.35 -9.26 2.25
CA HIS A 55 3.66 -9.13 1.62
C HIS A 55 4.65 -8.54 2.60
N ASP A 56 5.70 -9.27 2.93
CA ASP A 56 6.73 -8.81 3.83
C ASP A 56 7.85 -8.15 3.02
N THR A 57 8.01 -6.84 3.15
CA THR A 57 9.07 -6.10 2.46
C THR A 57 10.40 -6.23 3.16
N LYS A 58 10.40 -6.68 4.43
CA LYS A 58 11.57 -6.77 5.30
C LYS A 58 12.24 -5.42 5.57
N GLN A 59 11.51 -4.34 5.37
CA GLN A 59 11.98 -2.97 5.61
C GLN A 59 10.86 -2.16 6.23
N ASP A 60 11.21 -1.19 7.07
CA ASP A 60 10.23 -0.30 7.69
C ASP A 60 9.39 0.42 6.63
N ILE A 61 8.09 0.51 6.87
CA ILE A 61 7.18 1.22 6.00
C ILE A 61 6.64 2.45 6.72
N TRP A 62 7.02 3.63 6.23
CA TRP A 62 6.53 4.92 6.72
C TRP A 62 5.60 5.60 5.72
N SER A 63 5.60 5.14 4.48
CA SER A 63 4.71 5.64 3.45
C SER A 63 3.38 4.91 3.49
N SER A 64 2.45 5.33 2.65
CA SER A 64 1.14 4.69 2.52
C SER A 64 1.05 4.00 1.18
N PRO A 65 0.31 2.89 1.07
CA PRO A 65 0.10 2.25 -0.22
C PRO A 65 -0.74 3.15 -1.13
N PHE A 66 -0.47 3.07 -2.41
CA PHE A 66 -1.17 3.83 -3.44
C PHE A 66 -1.60 2.88 -4.54
N VAL A 67 -2.89 2.90 -4.87
CA VAL A 67 -3.45 2.01 -5.90
C VAL A 67 -3.77 2.82 -7.14
N ALA A 68 -3.22 2.40 -8.27
CA ALA A 68 -3.50 3.01 -9.56
C ALA A 68 -3.21 1.99 -10.67
N ASP A 69 -4.01 2.01 -11.71
CA ASP A 69 -3.78 1.21 -12.93
C ASP A 69 -3.59 -0.28 -12.62
N GLY A 70 -4.42 -0.82 -11.73
CA GLY A 70 -4.38 -2.23 -11.36
C GLY A 70 -3.16 -2.64 -10.55
N LYS A 71 -2.46 -1.69 -9.96
CA LYS A 71 -1.24 -1.96 -9.20
C LYS A 71 -1.28 -1.26 -7.85
N VAL A 72 -0.56 -1.86 -6.89
CA VAL A 72 -0.33 -1.28 -5.58
C VAL A 72 1.14 -0.86 -5.50
N TYR A 73 1.36 0.41 -5.23
CA TYR A 73 2.70 0.98 -5.08
C TYR A 73 2.97 1.26 -3.61
N LEU A 74 4.11 0.81 -3.12
CA LEU A 74 4.46 0.98 -1.72
C LEU A 74 5.94 1.32 -1.58
N GLY A 75 6.22 2.46 -0.98
CA GLY A 75 7.59 2.86 -0.67
C GLY A 75 8.04 2.29 0.66
N THR A 76 9.27 1.81 0.69
CA THR A 76 9.92 1.37 1.91
C THR A 76 11.16 2.20 2.18
N ARG A 77 11.95 1.77 3.14
CA ARG A 77 13.17 2.49 3.49
C ARG A 77 14.16 2.60 2.34
N LYS A 78 14.17 1.64 1.41
CA LYS A 78 15.16 1.62 0.33
C LYS A 78 14.57 1.40 -1.05
N SER A 79 13.32 0.97 -1.13
CA SER A 79 12.78 0.46 -2.38
C SER A 79 11.35 0.88 -2.61
N LEU A 80 10.97 0.90 -3.86
CA LEU A 80 9.56 0.98 -4.26
C LEU A 80 9.12 -0.42 -4.67
N HIS A 81 8.10 -0.94 -3.97
CA HIS A 81 7.50 -2.22 -4.30
C HIS A 81 6.25 -2.01 -5.14
N VAL A 82 6.13 -2.77 -6.21
CA VAL A 82 4.96 -2.72 -7.09
C VAL A 82 4.35 -4.11 -7.13
N LEU A 83 3.10 -4.20 -6.69
CA LEU A 83 2.37 -5.47 -6.67
C LEU A 83 1.12 -5.34 -7.52
N ALA A 84 0.62 -6.47 -8.02
CA ALA A 84 -0.67 -6.48 -8.69
C ALA A 84 -1.77 -6.25 -7.66
N ALA A 85 -2.72 -5.37 -7.97
CA ALA A 85 -3.91 -5.21 -7.15
C ALA A 85 -4.81 -6.42 -7.37
N GLY A 86 -5.32 -7.02 -6.28
CA GLY A 86 -6.18 -8.17 -6.40
C GLY A 86 -6.05 -9.12 -5.23
N LYS A 87 -6.78 -10.23 -5.32
CA LYS A 87 -6.87 -11.20 -4.23
C LYS A 87 -5.70 -12.19 -4.18
N GLN A 88 -4.82 -12.17 -5.17
CA GLN A 88 -3.65 -13.02 -5.21
C GLN A 88 -2.39 -12.17 -5.16
N LYS A 89 -1.49 -12.51 -4.26
CA LYS A 89 -0.24 -11.79 -4.12
C LYS A 89 0.62 -12.00 -5.36
N GLN A 90 1.04 -10.91 -5.98
CA GLN A 90 1.96 -10.96 -7.11
C GLN A 90 2.86 -9.74 -7.07
N LEU A 91 4.12 -9.94 -6.75
CA LEU A 91 5.12 -8.89 -6.77
C LEU A 91 5.57 -8.68 -8.22
N LEU A 92 5.29 -7.49 -8.75
CA LEU A 92 5.63 -7.16 -10.15
C LEU A 92 7.03 -6.58 -10.28
N ALA A 93 7.44 -5.77 -9.30
CA ALA A 93 8.75 -5.15 -9.35
C ALA A 93 9.16 -4.67 -7.96
N GLU A 94 10.45 -4.67 -7.73
CA GLU A 94 11.06 -4.00 -6.58
C GLU A 94 12.17 -3.13 -7.13
N ILE A 95 11.99 -1.80 -7.01
CA ILE A 95 12.92 -0.82 -7.58
C ILE A 95 13.71 -0.20 -6.45
N ARG A 96 15.00 -0.47 -6.40
CA ARG A 96 15.88 0.11 -5.39
C ARG A 96 16.21 1.53 -5.77
N LEU A 97 15.87 2.47 -4.89
CA LEU A 97 16.17 3.89 -5.11
C LEU A 97 17.28 4.38 -4.18
N GLY A 98 17.66 3.57 -3.20
CA GLY A 98 18.78 3.90 -2.31
C GLY A 98 18.50 5.06 -1.36
N SER A 99 17.25 5.44 -1.21
CA SER A 99 16.84 6.56 -0.36
C SER A 99 15.47 6.25 0.22
N PRO A 100 15.21 6.60 1.49
CA PRO A 100 13.93 6.29 2.12
C PRO A 100 12.75 6.94 1.41
N LEU A 101 11.68 6.16 1.22
CA LEU A 101 10.43 6.61 0.64
C LEU A 101 9.40 6.72 1.77
N TRP A 102 9.14 7.94 2.22
CA TRP A 102 8.25 8.19 3.35
C TRP A 102 6.94 8.85 2.95
N SER A 103 6.78 9.13 1.68
CA SER A 103 5.56 9.76 1.17
C SER A 103 4.81 8.83 0.24
N VAL A 104 3.56 9.19 -0.04
CA VAL A 104 2.71 8.44 -0.96
C VAL A 104 3.07 8.85 -2.39
N PRO A 105 3.26 7.89 -3.30
CA PRO A 105 3.44 8.24 -4.71
C PRO A 105 2.19 8.89 -5.31
N ALA A 106 2.37 9.58 -6.41
CA ALA A 106 1.26 10.14 -7.19
C ALA A 106 1.45 9.76 -8.65
N ALA A 107 0.34 9.53 -9.33
CA ALA A 107 0.37 9.15 -10.74
C ALA A 107 -0.37 10.18 -11.58
N ALA A 108 0.21 10.52 -12.73
CA ALA A 108 -0.42 11.40 -13.71
C ALA A 108 0.14 11.11 -15.09
N ASN A 109 -0.74 11.04 -16.08
CA ASN A 109 -0.35 10.89 -17.49
C ASN A 109 0.59 9.69 -17.74
N GLY A 110 0.34 8.57 -17.07
CA GLY A 110 1.14 7.36 -17.24
C GLY A 110 2.47 7.38 -16.51
N VAL A 111 2.75 8.39 -15.72
CA VAL A 111 3.99 8.53 -14.97
C VAL A 111 3.70 8.47 -13.48
N LEU A 112 4.50 7.70 -12.76
CA LEU A 112 4.44 7.63 -11.32
C LEU A 112 5.51 8.56 -10.73
N TYR A 113 5.09 9.48 -9.89
CA TYR A 113 6.00 10.42 -9.21
C TYR A 113 6.20 9.96 -7.78
N VAL A 114 7.44 9.74 -7.41
CA VAL A 114 7.82 9.21 -6.10
C VAL A 114 8.82 10.16 -5.46
N ALA A 115 8.51 10.65 -4.28
CA ALA A 115 9.45 11.50 -3.54
C ALA A 115 10.18 10.65 -2.51
N SER A 116 11.49 10.66 -2.58
CA SER A 116 12.32 10.06 -1.54
C SER A 116 12.84 11.16 -0.61
N GLN A 117 13.68 10.80 0.35
CA GLN A 117 14.21 11.77 1.29
C GLN A 117 14.98 12.91 0.60
N ARG A 118 15.62 12.62 -0.52
CA ARG A 118 16.50 13.57 -1.22
C ARG A 118 16.08 13.89 -2.64
N TYR A 119 15.23 13.05 -3.25
CA TYR A 119 14.96 13.15 -4.68
C TYR A 119 13.50 13.04 -4.99
N LEU A 120 13.12 13.64 -6.10
CA LEU A 120 11.83 13.40 -6.71
C LEU A 120 12.07 12.57 -7.98
N TRP A 121 11.43 11.42 -8.05
CA TRP A 121 11.60 10.46 -9.14
C TRP A 121 10.37 10.46 -10.02
N ALA A 122 10.58 10.42 -11.32
CA ALA A 122 9.52 10.15 -12.29
C ALA A 122 9.79 8.77 -12.88
N VAL A 123 8.86 7.85 -12.66
CA VAL A 123 9.00 6.45 -13.06
C VAL A 123 7.94 6.13 -14.09
N GLU A 124 8.37 5.62 -15.24
CA GLU A 124 7.48 5.28 -16.32
C GLU A 124 7.68 3.82 -16.69
N LYS A 125 6.57 3.13 -16.97
CA LYS A 125 6.65 1.76 -17.43
C LYS A 125 7.18 1.76 -18.86
N LYS A 126 8.26 1.01 -19.09
CA LYS A 126 8.75 0.81 -20.45
C LYS A 126 7.91 -0.26 -21.13
N ASP A 127 7.42 0.06 -22.29
CA ASP A 127 6.77 -0.93 -23.14
C ASP A 127 7.85 -1.87 -23.68
N PRO A 128 7.55 -3.18 -23.76
CA PRO A 128 8.50 -4.13 -24.30
C PRO A 128 8.78 -3.93 -25.79
#